data_e382bc6ae4f8f6ffb8c116bbe7b31ca8
#
_entry.id   e382bc6ae4f8f6ffb8c116bbe7b31ca8
#
_cell.length_a   1.000
_cell.length_b   1.000
_cell.length_c   1.000
_cell.angle_alpha   90.00
_cell.angle_beta   90.00
_cell.angle_gamma   90.00
#
_symmetry.space_group_name_H-M   'P 1'
#
loop_
_entity.id
_entity.type
_entity.pdbx_description
1 polymer ?
#
loop_
_entity_poly.entity_id
_entity_poly.type
_entity_poly.pdbx_seq_one_letter_code
_entity_poly.pdbx_strand_id
1 'polypeptide(L)'
;NTSHSLEPNREGSEGKPGNVYGRDKKRAEEAMLTYLPDAVALRLTWLYDAPSRGRVAGQGLLQKLTDALKERREVEFPVHDYRGITYVWEVVRHLEEAMGLPGGVYNFGSENRYNTFDTARLFLRELAGSDSGSILKCNDERFASCPRNLTMNTDKIRSHGIRFFNTSEGIRKCCLEHREMSQAWC
;
A
#
# COMPACT_ATOMS: atom_id res chain seq x y z
N ASN A 1 -6.01 -8.02 28.01
CA ASN A 1 -5.71 -6.68 27.46
C ASN A 1 -4.38 -6.72 26.74
N THR A 2 -4.36 -7.32 25.56
CA THR A 2 -3.25 -7.13 24.61
C THR A 2 -3.62 -5.95 23.74
N SER A 3 -3.11 -4.77 24.11
CA SER A 3 -3.05 -3.63 23.20
C SER A 3 -2.23 -4.07 22.01
N HIS A 4 -2.89 -4.44 20.90
CA HIS A 4 -2.21 -4.63 19.64
C HIS A 4 -1.63 -3.26 19.26
N SER A 5 -0.30 -3.15 19.37
CA SER A 5 0.43 -1.97 18.99
C SER A 5 0.08 -1.61 17.54
N LEU A 6 -0.44 -0.40 17.32
CA LEU A 6 -0.65 0.16 15.97
C LEU A 6 0.66 0.68 15.39
N GLU A 7 1.80 0.36 16.00
CA GLU A 7 3.10 0.77 15.50
C GLU A 7 3.42 0.11 14.15
N PRO A 8 3.96 0.87 13.20
CA PRO A 8 4.37 0.33 11.91
C PRO A 8 5.48 -0.72 12.05
N ASN A 9 5.42 -1.76 11.23
CA ASN A 9 6.39 -2.85 11.25
C ASN A 9 7.76 -2.38 10.75
N ARG A 10 8.80 -2.65 11.55
CA ARG A 10 10.21 -2.43 11.18
C ARG A 10 10.77 -3.67 10.47
N GLU A 11 11.89 -3.52 9.76
CA GLU A 11 12.55 -4.62 9.07
C GLU A 11 12.96 -5.77 10.01
N GLY A 12 13.39 -5.43 11.23
CA GLY A 12 13.74 -6.39 12.28
C GLY A 12 12.56 -6.96 13.06
N SER A 13 11.33 -6.56 12.78
CA SER A 13 10.16 -7.13 13.45
C SER A 13 10.03 -8.61 13.14
N GLU A 14 9.89 -9.45 14.16
CA GLU A 14 9.61 -10.88 14.00
C GLU A 14 8.20 -11.09 13.42
N GLY A 15 8.09 -10.94 12.10
CA GLY A 15 6.87 -11.28 11.39
C GLY A 15 6.62 -12.79 11.45
N LYS A 16 5.51 -13.19 12.05
CA LYS A 16 5.01 -14.58 11.96
C LYS A 16 3.95 -14.64 10.83
N PRO A 17 4.36 -14.96 9.58
CA PRO A 17 3.41 -14.99 8.48
C PRO A 17 2.34 -16.05 8.72
N GLY A 18 1.06 -15.63 8.76
CA GLY A 18 -0.06 -16.51 9.02
C GLY A 18 -0.47 -17.41 7.84
N ASN A 19 0.10 -17.17 6.64
CA ASN A 19 -0.24 -17.92 5.43
C ASN A 19 1.00 -18.45 4.70
N VAL A 20 0.78 -19.36 3.75
CA VAL A 20 1.85 -20.01 2.96
C VAL A 20 2.65 -18.98 2.18
N TYR A 21 1.98 -18.07 1.48
CA TYR A 21 2.63 -17.03 0.69
C TYR A 21 3.64 -16.19 1.50
N GLY A 22 3.24 -15.72 2.67
CA GLY A 22 4.12 -14.94 3.55
C GLY A 22 5.31 -15.76 4.06
N ARG A 23 5.09 -17.03 4.40
CA ARG A 23 6.19 -17.93 4.81
C ARG A 23 7.19 -18.16 3.69
N ASP A 24 6.71 -18.37 2.47
CA ASP A 24 7.59 -18.58 1.31
C ASP A 24 8.37 -17.33 0.95
N LYS A 25 7.74 -16.14 1.03
CA LYS A 25 8.46 -14.86 0.84
C LYS A 25 9.54 -14.65 1.89
N LYS A 26 9.26 -14.96 3.16
CA LYS A 26 10.26 -14.87 4.23
C LYS A 26 11.43 -15.82 3.99
N ARG A 27 11.16 -17.09 3.65
CA ARG A 27 12.19 -18.08 3.32
C ARG A 27 13.06 -17.63 2.14
N ALA A 28 12.43 -17.09 1.09
CA ALA A 28 13.16 -16.57 -0.07
C ALA A 28 14.09 -15.41 0.30
N GLU A 29 13.62 -14.48 1.14
CA GLU A 29 14.42 -13.36 1.66
C GLU A 29 15.62 -13.88 2.49
N GLU A 30 15.38 -14.78 3.42
CA GLU A 30 16.40 -15.39 4.28
C GLU A 30 17.44 -16.17 3.44
N ALA A 31 17.00 -16.97 2.48
CA ALA A 31 17.88 -17.73 1.59
C ALA A 31 18.72 -16.78 0.73
N MET A 32 18.10 -15.76 0.13
CA MET A 32 18.83 -14.79 -0.68
C MET A 32 19.95 -14.12 0.10
N LEU A 33 19.69 -13.63 1.30
CA LEU A 33 20.68 -12.95 2.13
C LEU A 33 21.76 -13.90 2.68
N THR A 34 21.44 -15.19 2.82
CA THR A 34 22.42 -16.22 3.23
C THR A 34 23.44 -16.48 2.12
N TYR A 35 22.98 -16.58 0.86
CA TYR A 35 23.87 -16.85 -0.28
C TYR A 35 24.49 -15.61 -0.90
N LEU A 36 23.83 -14.47 -0.76
CA LEU A 36 24.24 -13.18 -1.32
C LEU A 36 24.10 -12.10 -0.23
N PRO A 37 25.05 -11.99 0.69
CA PRO A 37 24.96 -11.04 1.83
C PRO A 37 24.81 -9.57 1.40
N ASP A 38 25.36 -9.23 0.23
CA ASP A 38 25.28 -7.88 -0.34
C ASP A 38 24.00 -7.62 -1.15
N ALA A 39 23.10 -8.60 -1.24
CA ALA A 39 21.84 -8.41 -1.93
C ALA A 39 20.88 -7.48 -1.17
N VAL A 40 20.09 -6.71 -1.91
CA VAL A 40 19.07 -5.81 -1.38
C VAL A 40 17.68 -6.45 -1.53
N ALA A 41 17.02 -6.70 -0.41
CA ALA A 41 15.64 -7.19 -0.37
C ALA A 41 14.68 -6.03 -0.11
N LEU A 42 13.79 -5.76 -1.06
CA LEU A 42 12.78 -4.71 -0.95
C LEU A 42 11.43 -5.33 -0.56
N ARG A 43 10.94 -5.01 0.64
CA ARG A 43 9.59 -5.37 1.09
C ARG A 43 8.61 -4.30 0.63
N LEU A 44 7.77 -4.66 -0.33
CA LEU A 44 6.78 -3.75 -0.90
C LEU A 44 5.45 -3.79 -0.13
N THR A 45 4.75 -2.67 -0.12
CA THR A 45 3.33 -2.59 0.26
C THR A 45 2.43 -3.00 -0.91
N TRP A 46 1.10 -2.91 -0.75
CA TRP A 46 0.21 -2.99 -1.91
C TRP A 46 0.47 -1.84 -2.86
N LEU A 47 0.65 -2.19 -4.14
CA LEU A 47 0.84 -1.21 -5.18
C LEU A 47 -0.50 -0.88 -5.85
N TYR A 48 -0.66 0.38 -6.26
CA TYR A 48 -1.80 0.84 -7.03
C TYR A 48 -1.36 1.80 -8.15
N ASP A 49 -2.17 1.86 -9.19
CA ASP A 49 -2.04 2.83 -10.28
C ASP A 49 -3.44 3.31 -10.71
N ALA A 50 -3.47 4.35 -11.53
CA ALA A 50 -4.70 4.82 -12.15
C ALA A 50 -5.27 3.78 -13.13
N PRO A 51 -6.61 3.61 -13.19
CA PRO A 51 -7.25 2.58 -14.01
C PRO A 51 -6.96 2.68 -15.51
N SER A 52 -6.59 3.88 -15.99
CA SER A 52 -6.31 4.15 -17.41
C SER A 52 -4.94 3.68 -17.89
N ARG A 53 -4.01 3.36 -17.00
CA ARG A 53 -2.62 3.04 -17.35
C ARG A 53 -2.35 1.58 -17.69
N GLY A 54 -3.34 0.79 -17.89
CA GLY A 54 -3.08 -0.55 -18.35
C GLY A 54 -3.90 -1.64 -17.73
N ARG A 55 -3.80 -2.78 -18.35
CA ARG A 55 -4.45 -4.03 -18.02
C ARG A 55 -3.81 -4.64 -16.77
N VAL A 56 -3.85 -3.95 -15.65
CA VAL A 56 -3.57 -4.63 -14.39
C VAL A 56 -4.78 -5.51 -14.14
N ALA A 57 -4.68 -6.74 -14.61
CA ALA A 57 -5.60 -7.81 -14.27
C ALA A 57 -5.52 -8.07 -12.75
N GLY A 58 -6.10 -7.20 -11.96
CA GLY A 58 -6.11 -7.31 -10.52
C GLY A 58 -7.19 -6.40 -9.96
N GLN A 59 -8.02 -6.94 -9.07
CA GLN A 59 -9.04 -6.19 -8.36
C GLN A 59 -8.40 -5.31 -7.27
N GLY A 60 -7.51 -4.39 -7.67
CA GLY A 60 -6.90 -3.43 -6.77
C GLY A 60 -7.95 -2.54 -6.10
N LEU A 61 -7.59 -1.92 -4.98
CA LEU A 61 -8.49 -1.04 -4.23
C LEU A 61 -9.09 0.06 -5.11
N LEU A 62 -8.25 0.74 -5.90
CA LEU A 62 -8.68 1.83 -6.77
C LEU A 62 -9.63 1.37 -7.87
N GLN A 63 -9.37 0.20 -8.48
CA GLN A 63 -10.26 -0.38 -9.49
C GLN A 63 -11.63 -0.70 -8.90
N LYS A 64 -11.68 -1.36 -7.73
CA LYS A 64 -12.93 -1.67 -7.03
C LYS A 64 -13.76 -0.41 -6.75
N LEU A 65 -13.11 0.66 -6.32
CA LEU A 65 -13.78 1.93 -6.05
C LEU A 65 -14.29 2.60 -7.32
N THR A 66 -13.49 2.61 -8.39
CA THR A 66 -13.88 3.16 -9.68
C THR A 66 -15.07 2.41 -10.29
N ASP A 67 -15.06 1.09 -10.22
CA ASP A 67 -16.16 0.25 -10.71
C ASP A 67 -17.43 0.48 -9.87
N ALA A 68 -17.29 0.54 -8.55
CA ALA A 68 -18.40 0.83 -7.65
C ALA A 68 -19.05 2.21 -7.91
N LEU A 69 -18.23 3.23 -8.20
CA LEU A 69 -18.71 4.55 -8.61
C LEU A 69 -19.49 4.50 -9.93
N LYS A 70 -18.95 3.83 -10.96
CA LYS A 70 -19.60 3.69 -12.27
C LYS A 70 -20.92 2.94 -12.19
N GLU A 71 -20.94 1.86 -11.42
CA GLU A 71 -22.10 0.97 -11.25
C GLU A 71 -23.08 1.48 -10.18
N ARG A 72 -22.76 2.54 -9.47
CA ARG A 72 -23.52 3.09 -8.34
C ARG A 72 -23.86 2.02 -7.29
N ARG A 73 -22.94 1.10 -7.06
CA ARG A 73 -23.11 0.02 -6.07
C ARG A 73 -22.31 0.29 -4.81
N GLU A 74 -22.82 -0.22 -3.70
CA GLU A 74 -22.10 -0.18 -2.44
C GLU A 74 -20.87 -1.08 -2.46
N VAL A 75 -19.85 -0.64 -1.74
CA VAL A 75 -18.60 -1.39 -1.54
C VAL A 75 -18.18 -1.27 -0.09
N GLU A 76 -17.76 -2.41 0.48
CA GLU A 76 -17.47 -2.53 1.90
C GLU A 76 -15.99 -2.73 2.15
N PHE A 77 -15.44 -2.02 3.17
CA PHE A 77 -14.05 -2.14 3.59
C PHE A 77 -13.90 -2.23 5.12
N PRO A 78 -12.93 -3.03 5.62
CA PRO A 78 -12.72 -3.21 7.05
C PRO A 78 -12.08 -1.99 7.70
N VAL A 79 -12.52 -1.70 8.93
CA VAL A 79 -11.95 -0.64 9.78
C VAL A 79 -10.82 -1.16 10.69
N HIS A 80 -10.71 -2.47 10.88
CA HIS A 80 -9.67 -3.10 11.69
C HIS A 80 -8.50 -3.68 10.87
N ASP A 81 -8.32 -3.19 9.63
CA ASP A 81 -7.24 -3.58 8.72
C ASP A 81 -6.40 -2.37 8.34
N TYR A 82 -5.17 -2.32 8.82
CA TYR A 82 -4.21 -1.25 8.56
C TYR A 82 -3.11 -1.77 7.64
N ARG A 83 -2.86 -1.09 6.53
CA ARG A 83 -1.80 -1.49 5.60
C ARG A 83 -1.25 -0.31 4.81
N GLY A 84 0.02 -0.38 4.48
CA GLY A 84 0.61 0.52 3.50
C GLY A 84 0.07 0.23 2.11
N ILE A 85 -0.17 1.28 1.35
CA ILE A 85 -0.40 1.22 -0.08
C ILE A 85 0.46 2.28 -0.76
N THR A 86 1.09 1.93 -1.86
CA THR A 86 2.06 2.80 -2.53
C THR A 86 1.68 3.01 -3.98
N TYR A 87 1.74 4.25 -4.43
CA TYR A 87 1.62 4.57 -5.84
C TYR A 87 2.78 3.95 -6.60
N VAL A 88 2.49 3.13 -7.62
CA VAL A 88 3.51 2.31 -8.29
C VAL A 88 4.66 3.12 -8.86
N TRP A 89 4.39 4.34 -9.34
CA TRP A 89 5.41 5.21 -9.91
C TRP A 89 6.39 5.79 -8.88
N GLU A 90 6.02 5.82 -7.60
CA GLU A 90 6.97 6.10 -6.52
C GLU A 90 7.99 4.96 -6.37
N VAL A 91 7.53 3.71 -6.49
CA VAL A 91 8.43 2.55 -6.49
C VAL A 91 9.38 2.62 -7.69
N VAL A 92 8.84 2.85 -8.89
CA VAL A 92 9.66 2.94 -10.11
C VAL A 92 10.72 4.05 -10.01
N ARG A 93 10.33 5.22 -9.50
CA ARG A 93 11.23 6.37 -9.33
C ARG A 93 12.45 6.04 -8.47
N HIS A 94 12.25 5.27 -7.41
CA HIS A 94 13.29 4.99 -6.43
C HIS A 94 14.04 3.66 -6.67
N LEU A 95 13.75 2.92 -7.75
CA LEU A 95 14.42 1.65 -8.01
C LEU A 95 15.91 1.81 -8.28
N GLU A 96 16.32 2.82 -9.04
CA GLU A 96 17.74 3.07 -9.34
C GLU A 96 18.52 3.41 -8.06
N GLU A 97 17.96 4.28 -7.21
CA GLU A 97 18.54 4.63 -5.92
C GLU A 97 18.65 3.39 -5.00
N ALA A 98 17.62 2.53 -5.03
CA ALA A 98 17.60 1.31 -4.23
C ALA A 98 18.67 0.29 -4.65
N MET A 99 19.12 0.28 -5.92
CA MET A 99 20.19 -0.58 -6.39
C MET A 99 21.55 -0.21 -5.76
N GLY A 100 21.70 1.02 -5.29
CA GLY A 100 22.91 1.50 -4.60
C GLY A 100 22.90 1.31 -3.08
N LEU A 101 21.85 0.71 -2.50
CA LEU A 101 21.78 0.48 -1.06
C LEU A 101 22.76 -0.59 -0.60
N PRO A 102 23.29 -0.50 0.63
CA PRO A 102 23.99 -1.60 1.27
C PRO A 102 23.13 -2.86 1.35
N GLY A 103 23.73 -4.04 1.29
CA GLY A 103 23.02 -5.31 1.43
C GLY A 103 22.11 -5.36 2.66
N GLY A 104 20.94 -5.99 2.51
CA GLY A 104 19.99 -6.14 3.61
C GLY A 104 18.52 -5.96 3.20
N VAL A 105 17.67 -5.95 4.21
CA VAL A 105 16.20 -5.81 4.04
C VAL A 105 15.79 -4.36 4.23
N TYR A 106 14.91 -3.88 3.37
CA TYR A 106 14.36 -2.51 3.44
C TYR A 106 12.84 -2.53 3.22
N ASN A 107 12.11 -1.86 4.08
CA ASN A 107 10.72 -1.52 3.85
C ASN A 107 10.66 -0.43 2.76
N PHE A 108 10.05 -0.76 1.60
CA PHE A 108 10.10 0.05 0.40
C PHE A 108 8.71 0.42 -0.07
N GLY A 109 8.20 1.56 0.40
CA GLY A 109 6.86 2.02 0.10
C GLY A 109 6.36 3.11 1.04
N SER A 110 5.10 3.48 0.86
CA SER A 110 4.44 4.57 1.57
C SER A 110 4.03 4.18 3.00
N GLU A 111 4.27 5.08 3.94
CA GLU A 111 3.68 4.99 5.27
C GLU A 111 2.18 5.31 5.22
N ASN A 112 1.39 4.64 6.04
CA ASN A 112 -0.04 4.87 6.14
C ASN A 112 -0.51 4.87 7.59
N ARG A 113 -1.33 5.87 7.94
CA ARG A 113 -1.97 6.00 9.26
C ARG A 113 -3.42 5.55 9.27
N TYR A 114 -3.99 5.32 8.09
CA TYR A 114 -5.40 5.04 7.91
C TYR A 114 -5.66 3.53 7.85
N ASN A 115 -6.81 3.10 8.35
CA ASN A 115 -7.32 1.78 8.05
C ASN A 115 -7.77 1.68 6.59
N THR A 116 -8.14 0.48 6.14
CA THR A 116 -8.52 0.24 4.74
C THR A 116 -9.79 1.01 4.34
N PHE A 117 -10.76 1.16 5.25
CA PHE A 117 -11.97 1.96 5.01
C PHE A 117 -11.65 3.45 4.83
N ASP A 118 -10.87 4.03 5.73
CA ASP A 118 -10.48 5.44 5.63
C ASP A 118 -9.59 5.71 4.41
N THR A 119 -8.73 4.77 4.05
CA THR A 119 -7.94 4.82 2.82
C THR A 119 -8.84 4.82 1.58
N ALA A 120 -9.88 3.97 1.54
CA ALA A 120 -10.86 3.97 0.47
C ALA A 120 -11.64 5.30 0.39
N ARG A 121 -11.99 5.87 1.55
CA ARG A 121 -12.65 7.18 1.63
C ARG A 121 -11.78 8.31 1.08
N LEU A 122 -10.47 8.28 1.33
CA LEU A 122 -9.52 9.23 0.73
C LEU A 122 -9.52 9.13 -0.80
N PHE A 123 -9.44 7.91 -1.36
CA PHE A 123 -9.53 7.72 -2.80
C PHE A 123 -10.82 8.27 -3.39
N LEU A 124 -11.96 7.94 -2.80
CA LEU A 124 -13.26 8.42 -3.29
C LEU A 124 -13.34 9.95 -3.31
N ARG A 125 -12.85 10.60 -2.25
CA ARG A 125 -12.82 12.05 -2.17
C ARG A 125 -11.98 12.67 -3.28
N GLU A 126 -10.82 12.10 -3.57
CA GLU A 126 -9.95 12.60 -4.63
C GLU A 126 -10.47 12.28 -6.05
N LEU A 127 -11.20 11.17 -6.24
CA LEU A 127 -11.76 10.77 -7.53
C LEU A 127 -13.04 11.53 -7.90
N ALA A 128 -13.98 11.66 -6.96
CA ALA A 128 -15.35 12.08 -7.24
C ALA A 128 -15.88 13.22 -6.33
N GLY A 129 -15.03 13.76 -5.44
CA GLY A 129 -15.43 14.82 -4.51
C GLY A 129 -16.18 14.31 -3.28
N SER A 130 -16.76 15.25 -2.50
CA SER A 130 -17.33 14.97 -1.17
C SER A 130 -18.59 14.07 -1.18
N ASP A 131 -19.36 14.07 -2.25
CA ASP A 131 -20.67 13.38 -2.30
C ASP A 131 -20.57 11.87 -2.61
N SER A 132 -19.37 11.39 -2.91
CA SER A 132 -19.13 9.97 -3.26
C SER A 132 -19.15 8.99 -2.07
N GLY A 133 -19.23 9.52 -0.85
CA GLY A 133 -19.21 8.70 0.38
C GLY A 133 -20.41 7.77 0.58
N SER A 134 -21.52 7.99 -0.13
CA SER A 134 -22.74 7.19 0.01
C SER A 134 -22.60 5.73 -0.42
N ILE A 135 -21.62 5.42 -1.29
CA ILE A 135 -21.36 4.05 -1.76
C ILE A 135 -20.44 3.25 -0.83
N LEU A 136 -19.79 3.91 0.15
CA LEU A 136 -18.81 3.28 1.00
C LEU A 136 -19.44 2.82 2.31
N LYS A 137 -19.36 1.52 2.60
CA LYS A 137 -19.78 0.92 3.86
C LYS A 137 -18.60 0.45 4.67
N CYS A 138 -18.66 0.67 5.99
CA CYS A 138 -17.66 0.13 6.90
C CYS A 138 -18.00 -1.31 7.29
N ASN A 139 -16.98 -2.14 7.42
CA ASN A 139 -17.08 -3.48 7.99
C ASN A 139 -16.37 -3.51 9.34
N ASP A 140 -17.16 -3.44 10.40
CA ASP A 140 -16.67 -3.46 11.79
C ASP A 140 -16.41 -4.88 12.31
N GLU A 141 -16.94 -5.90 11.65
CA GLU A 141 -16.81 -7.29 12.09
C GLU A 141 -15.48 -7.90 11.62
N ARG A 142 -15.05 -7.55 10.41
CA ARG A 142 -13.87 -8.12 9.81
C ARG A 142 -12.61 -7.66 10.54
N PHE A 143 -11.88 -8.61 11.09
CA PHE A 143 -10.68 -8.41 11.92
C PHE A 143 -10.96 -7.73 13.28
N ALA A 144 -12.19 -7.63 13.76
CA ALA A 144 -12.51 -7.04 15.05
C ALA A 144 -11.83 -7.77 16.22
N SER A 145 -11.86 -9.10 16.21
CA SER A 145 -11.22 -9.93 17.25
C SER A 145 -9.69 -9.94 17.20
N CYS A 146 -9.11 -9.67 16.01
CA CYS A 146 -7.67 -9.63 15.80
C CYS A 146 -7.35 -8.58 14.72
N PRO A 147 -7.24 -7.30 15.10
CA PRO A 147 -6.88 -6.22 14.19
C PRO A 147 -5.59 -6.51 13.45
N ARG A 148 -5.58 -6.26 12.15
CA ARG A 148 -4.44 -6.55 11.29
C ARG A 148 -3.65 -5.29 11.01
N ASN A 149 -2.38 -5.26 11.41
CA ASN A 149 -1.47 -4.18 11.11
C ASN A 149 -0.36 -4.65 10.16
N LEU A 150 -0.43 -4.18 8.92
CA LEU A 150 0.55 -4.41 7.85
C LEU A 150 1.17 -3.09 7.37
N THR A 151 1.15 -2.06 8.20
CA THR A 151 1.84 -0.80 7.91
C THR A 151 3.35 -0.99 8.09
N MET A 152 4.13 -0.18 7.38
CA MET A 152 5.58 -0.23 7.41
C MET A 152 6.16 1.02 8.04
N ASN A 153 7.22 0.86 8.83
CA ASN A 153 8.12 1.95 9.19
C ASN A 153 9.20 2.07 8.12
N THR A 154 9.47 3.27 7.64
CA THR A 154 10.42 3.54 6.56
C THR A 154 11.65 4.32 7.03
N ASP A 155 11.92 4.40 8.34
CA ASP A 155 13.05 5.15 8.89
C ASP A 155 14.38 4.69 8.31
N LYS A 156 14.57 3.37 8.15
CA LYS A 156 15.80 2.79 7.61
C LYS A 156 16.07 3.29 6.20
N ILE A 157 15.11 3.18 5.29
CA ILE A 157 15.33 3.61 3.92
C ILE A 157 15.45 5.13 3.79
N ARG A 158 14.72 5.88 4.63
CA ARG A 158 14.85 7.34 4.71
C ARG A 158 16.24 7.79 5.15
N SER A 159 16.93 7.03 6.01
CA SER A 159 18.30 7.34 6.40
C SER A 159 19.30 7.23 5.24
N HIS A 160 18.94 6.52 4.17
CA HIS A 160 19.69 6.43 2.91
C HIS A 160 19.22 7.45 1.84
N GLY A 161 18.37 8.41 2.20
CA GLY A 161 17.92 9.48 1.31
C GLY A 161 16.65 9.18 0.51
N ILE A 162 16.17 7.94 0.48
CA ILE A 162 14.98 7.53 -0.28
C ILE A 162 13.73 7.87 0.53
N ARG A 163 12.85 8.70 -0.04
CA ARG A 163 11.63 9.19 0.62
C ARG A 163 10.42 8.99 -0.27
N PHE A 164 9.51 8.14 0.17
CA PHE A 164 8.20 7.97 -0.45
C PHE A 164 7.21 9.04 0.02
N PHE A 165 6.28 9.40 -0.83
CA PHE A 165 5.07 10.07 -0.39
C PHE A 165 4.35 9.22 0.66
N ASN A 166 3.70 9.85 1.64
CA ASN A 166 2.74 9.11 2.46
C ASN A 166 1.53 8.71 1.62
N THR A 167 0.71 7.79 2.13
CA THR A 167 -0.45 7.27 1.38
C THR A 167 -1.39 8.37 0.88
N SER A 168 -1.66 9.42 1.66
CA SER A 168 -2.53 10.53 1.23
C SER A 168 -1.93 11.32 0.07
N GLU A 169 -0.65 11.62 0.13
CA GLU A 169 0.07 12.35 -0.93
C GLU A 169 0.12 11.53 -2.22
N GLY A 170 0.44 10.24 -2.11
CA GLY A 170 0.46 9.32 -3.25
C GLY A 170 -0.90 9.18 -3.93
N ILE A 171 -2.00 9.08 -3.15
CA ILE A 171 -3.37 9.05 -3.68
C ILE A 171 -3.67 10.33 -4.46
N ARG A 172 -3.38 11.49 -3.88
CA ARG A 172 -3.61 12.78 -4.55
C ARG A 172 -2.81 12.86 -5.85
N LYS A 173 -1.54 12.50 -5.82
CA LYS A 173 -0.66 12.49 -7.00
C LYS A 173 -1.22 11.59 -8.11
N CYS A 174 -1.58 10.36 -7.78
CA CYS A 174 -2.18 9.42 -8.72
C CYS A 174 -3.48 9.96 -9.34
N CYS A 175 -4.37 10.53 -8.53
CA CYS A 175 -5.64 11.07 -9.03
C CYS A 175 -5.45 12.32 -9.91
N LEU A 176 -4.48 13.18 -9.61
CA LEU A 176 -4.14 14.34 -10.44
C LEU A 176 -3.63 13.89 -11.81
N GLU A 177 -2.65 13.01 -11.85
CA GLU A 177 -2.09 12.49 -13.10
C GLU A 177 -3.14 11.76 -13.95
N HIS A 178 -4.09 11.07 -13.30
CA HIS A 178 -5.20 10.42 -14.00
C HIS A 178 -6.14 11.44 -14.65
N ARG A 179 -6.45 12.55 -14.00
CA ARG A 179 -7.30 13.62 -14.57
C ARG A 179 -6.63 14.29 -15.77
N GLU A 180 -5.36 14.62 -15.65
CA GLU A 180 -4.58 15.24 -16.73
C GLU A 180 -4.55 14.32 -17.96
N MET A 181 -4.34 13.02 -17.78
CA MET A 181 -4.37 12.05 -18.87
C MET A 181 -5.76 11.93 -19.51
N SER A 182 -6.82 11.91 -18.71
CA SER A 182 -8.19 11.81 -19.24
C SER A 182 -8.58 13.02 -20.07
N GLN A 183 -8.03 14.20 -19.74
CA GLN A 183 -8.26 15.44 -20.52
C GLN A 183 -7.40 15.51 -21.79
N ALA A 184 -6.26 14.83 -21.83
CA ALA A 184 -5.37 14.83 -23.00
C ALA A 184 -5.84 13.91 -24.13
N TRP A 185 -6.86 13.05 -23.90
CA TRP A 185 -7.42 12.12 -24.86
C TRP A 185 -8.84 12.50 -25.34
N CYS A 186 -9.39 13.63 -24.86
CA CYS A 186 -10.61 14.26 -25.37
C CYS A 186 -10.29 15.40 -26.33
#